data_daccfdc6968e13b5a7cedfa3ba15d6f6
#
_entry.id   daccfdc6968e13b5a7cedfa3ba15d6f6
#
_cell.length_a   1.000
_cell.length_b   1.000
_cell.length_c   1.000
_cell.angle_alpha   90.00
_cell.angle_beta   90.00
_cell.angle_gamma   90.00
#
_symmetry.space_group_name_H-M   'P 1'
#
loop_
_entity.id
_entity.type
_entity.pdbx_description
1 polymer ?
#
loop_
_entity_poly.entity_id
_entity_poly.type
_entity_poly.pdbx_seq_one_letter_code
_entity_poly.pdbx_strand_id
1 'polypeptide(L)'
;MKSRLTSALVLLGVVLILAVTFALSDSYQDTFIADGFDPDMGNEIRFNTGTYAVPVTPASAITRTIAFSVTTPFYGLIGTIPAGAIVTHVDVVISTAFDAGTTNVFLVGTLTDPDHYVDIGDVDETLVSTIHVADKGEQVTVDTDVYLKYTQTGGAATAGAARATVWYVIPPS
;
A
#
# COMPACT_ATOMS: atom_id res chain seq x y z
N MET A 1 -3.17 -32.06 45.51
CA MET A 1 -1.96 -32.12 44.68
C MET A 1 -2.20 -32.53 43.21
N LYS A 2 -3.32 -33.17 42.85
CA LYS A 2 -3.61 -33.63 41.45
C LYS A 2 -3.98 -32.49 40.45
N SER A 3 -4.50 -31.35 40.92
CA SER A 3 -4.95 -30.28 40.01
C SER A 3 -3.82 -29.40 39.42
N ARG A 4 -2.67 -29.33 40.10
CA ARG A 4 -1.52 -28.52 39.60
C ARG A 4 -0.72 -29.24 38.51
N LEU A 5 -0.75 -30.57 38.50
CA LEU A 5 -0.02 -31.35 37.50
C LEU A 5 -0.73 -31.31 36.13
N THR A 6 -2.05 -31.33 36.12
CA THR A 6 -2.86 -31.21 34.91
C THR A 6 -2.73 -29.84 34.24
N SER A 7 -2.67 -28.77 35.01
CA SER A 7 -2.47 -27.40 34.46
C SER A 7 -1.09 -27.21 33.81
N ALA A 8 -0.05 -27.79 34.42
CA ALA A 8 1.29 -27.72 33.85
C ALA A 8 1.42 -28.52 32.54
N LEU A 9 0.73 -29.67 32.45
CA LEU A 9 0.78 -30.53 31.26
C LEU A 9 0.03 -29.86 30.08
N VAL A 10 -1.09 -29.20 30.36
CA VAL A 10 -1.85 -28.48 29.35
C VAL A 10 -1.06 -27.27 28.85
N LEU A 11 -0.37 -26.55 29.74
CA LEU A 11 0.44 -25.39 29.35
C LEU A 11 1.65 -25.83 28.49
N LEU A 12 2.28 -26.96 28.82
CA LEU A 12 3.38 -27.51 28.04
C LEU A 12 2.92 -27.97 26.65
N GLY A 13 1.73 -28.56 26.55
CA GLY A 13 1.14 -28.97 25.28
C GLY A 13 0.80 -27.78 24.37
N VAL A 14 0.26 -26.69 24.92
CA VAL A 14 -0.07 -25.48 24.17
C VAL A 14 1.21 -24.78 23.67
N VAL A 15 2.26 -24.71 24.48
CA VAL A 15 3.55 -24.12 24.08
C VAL A 15 4.21 -24.96 22.98
N LEU A 16 4.12 -26.29 23.06
CA LEU A 16 4.68 -27.17 22.03
C LEU A 16 3.92 -27.06 20.71
N ILE A 17 2.58 -26.96 20.75
CA ILE A 17 1.75 -26.75 19.54
C ILE A 17 2.03 -25.37 18.92
N LEU A 18 2.20 -24.31 19.72
CA LEU A 18 2.56 -23.00 19.23
C LEU A 18 3.94 -22.98 18.58
N ALA A 19 4.95 -23.65 19.18
CA ALA A 19 6.29 -23.74 18.63
C ALA A 19 6.32 -24.51 17.30
N VAL A 20 5.52 -25.59 17.17
CA VAL A 20 5.40 -26.35 15.92
C VAL A 20 4.68 -25.54 14.84
N THR A 21 3.66 -24.76 15.20
CA THR A 21 2.95 -23.89 14.23
C THR A 21 3.86 -22.76 13.73
N PHE A 22 4.71 -22.17 14.58
CA PHE A 22 5.68 -21.16 14.15
C PHE A 22 6.80 -21.78 13.30
N ALA A 23 7.28 -22.99 13.63
CA ALA A 23 8.30 -23.67 12.82
C ALA A 23 7.77 -24.10 11.44
N LEU A 24 6.46 -24.40 11.31
CA LEU A 24 5.83 -24.76 10.04
C LEU A 24 5.49 -23.54 9.19
N SER A 25 5.30 -22.36 9.78
CA SER A 25 5.02 -21.13 9.01
C SER A 25 6.29 -20.55 8.35
N ASP A 26 7.47 -20.77 8.94
CA ASP A 26 8.74 -20.31 8.38
C ASP A 26 9.26 -21.21 7.25
N SER A 27 8.81 -22.47 7.18
CA SER A 27 9.26 -23.41 6.14
C SER A 27 8.39 -23.40 4.85
N TYR A 28 7.29 -22.64 4.82
CA TYR A 28 6.40 -22.57 3.66
C TYR A 28 6.75 -21.45 2.66
N GLN A 29 7.90 -20.82 2.83
CA GLN A 29 8.47 -19.84 1.89
C GLN A 29 9.46 -20.47 0.89
N ASP A 30 9.64 -21.79 0.92
CA ASP A 30 10.44 -22.46 -0.10
C ASP A 30 9.65 -22.54 -1.40
N THR A 31 9.94 -21.59 -2.28
CA THR A 31 9.49 -21.62 -3.66
C THR A 31 10.08 -22.87 -4.32
N PHE A 32 9.26 -23.85 -4.63
CA PHE A 32 9.63 -24.99 -5.44
C PHE A 32 10.05 -24.51 -6.83
N ILE A 33 11.33 -24.32 -7.05
CA ILE A 33 11.87 -24.24 -8.41
C ILE A 33 12.29 -25.66 -8.75
N ALA A 34 11.44 -26.37 -9.48
CA ALA A 34 11.84 -27.60 -10.11
C ALA A 34 12.82 -27.23 -11.22
N ASP A 35 14.12 -27.33 -10.94
CA ASP A 35 15.14 -27.40 -11.97
C ASP A 35 14.85 -28.64 -12.81
N GLY A 36 14.85 -28.46 -14.14
CA GLY A 36 14.31 -29.39 -15.10
C GLY A 36 14.67 -30.85 -14.84
N PHE A 37 13.71 -31.73 -15.02
CA PHE A 37 13.83 -33.16 -14.96
C PHE A 37 14.98 -33.62 -15.88
N ASP A 38 16.10 -34.01 -15.31
CA ASP A 38 17.19 -34.69 -16.01
C ASP A 38 16.91 -36.19 -15.98
N PRO A 39 16.53 -36.82 -17.11
CA PRO A 39 16.17 -38.22 -17.15
C PRO A 39 17.37 -39.20 -16.90
N ASP A 40 18.61 -38.70 -16.96
CA ASP A 40 19.80 -39.50 -16.74
C ASP A 40 20.26 -39.58 -15.24
N MET A 41 19.64 -38.82 -14.37
CA MET A 41 20.03 -38.73 -12.93
C MET A 41 19.16 -39.58 -12.03
N GLY A 42 18.67 -40.71 -12.45
CA GLY A 42 18.11 -41.76 -11.59
C GLY A 42 17.38 -41.29 -10.33
N ASN A 43 16.14 -40.88 -10.44
CA ASN A 43 15.16 -40.70 -9.35
C ASN A 43 15.59 -39.89 -8.10
N GLU A 44 16.62 -39.05 -8.16
CA GLU A 44 16.99 -38.11 -7.11
C GLU A 44 16.41 -36.73 -7.38
N ILE A 45 15.40 -36.35 -6.62
CA ILE A 45 14.89 -34.97 -6.60
C ILE A 45 15.86 -34.15 -5.73
N ARG A 46 16.70 -33.33 -6.34
CA ARG A 46 17.56 -32.39 -5.62
C ARG A 46 16.81 -31.07 -5.43
N PHE A 47 16.53 -30.75 -4.19
CA PHE A 47 16.06 -29.42 -3.83
C PHE A 47 17.26 -28.47 -3.77
N ASN A 48 17.27 -27.44 -4.59
CA ASN A 48 18.25 -26.37 -4.45
C ASN A 48 17.86 -25.51 -3.24
N THR A 49 18.50 -25.75 -2.10
CA THR A 49 18.32 -24.95 -0.87
C THR A 49 19.06 -23.61 -0.93
N GLY A 50 19.38 -23.12 -2.12
CA GLY A 50 19.91 -21.77 -2.30
C GLY A 50 18.86 -20.74 -1.87
N THR A 51 19.20 -19.97 -0.86
CA THR A 51 18.37 -18.83 -0.45
C THR A 51 18.39 -17.79 -1.59
N TYR A 52 17.41 -17.83 -2.47
CA TYR A 52 17.16 -16.72 -3.40
C TYR A 52 16.53 -15.59 -2.58
N ALA A 53 17.37 -14.68 -2.12
CA ALA A 53 16.88 -13.38 -1.68
C ALA A 53 16.31 -12.68 -2.93
N VAL A 54 15.00 -12.76 -3.13
CA VAL A 54 14.34 -11.85 -4.06
C VAL A 54 14.61 -10.45 -3.52
N PRO A 55 15.32 -9.58 -4.25
CA PRO A 55 15.52 -8.23 -3.78
C PRO A 55 14.15 -7.56 -3.69
N VAL A 56 13.61 -7.49 -2.46
CA VAL A 56 12.39 -6.74 -2.19
C VAL A 56 12.78 -5.28 -2.25
N THR A 57 12.46 -4.63 -3.34
CA THR A 57 12.58 -3.17 -3.42
C THR A 57 11.63 -2.57 -2.40
N PRO A 58 12.10 -1.85 -1.38
CA PRO A 58 11.21 -1.25 -0.40
C PRO A 58 10.25 -0.29 -1.11
N ALA A 59 8.97 -0.37 -0.75
CA ALA A 59 8.00 0.60 -1.22
C ALA A 59 8.39 1.99 -0.72
N SER A 60 8.37 2.97 -1.60
CA SER A 60 8.59 4.37 -1.30
C SER A 60 7.25 5.10 -1.31
N ALA A 61 7.16 6.21 -0.57
CA ALA A 61 5.94 6.99 -0.51
C ALA A 61 6.23 8.49 -0.50
N ILE A 62 5.37 9.25 -1.19
CA ILE A 62 5.29 10.70 -1.09
C ILE A 62 3.92 11.06 -0.51
N THR A 63 3.84 12.12 0.30
CA THR A 63 2.60 12.45 1.03
C THR A 63 2.36 13.96 1.13
N ARG A 64 1.09 14.36 1.12
CA ARG A 64 0.63 15.73 1.32
C ARG A 64 -0.64 15.78 2.15
N THR A 65 -0.70 16.73 3.08
CA THR A 65 -1.90 17.06 3.87
C THR A 65 -2.48 18.38 3.39
N ILE A 66 -3.81 18.49 3.39
CA ILE A 66 -4.57 19.73 3.17
C ILE A 66 -5.61 19.94 4.26
N ALA A 67 -6.06 21.19 4.40
CA ALA A 67 -7.18 21.57 5.25
C ALA A 67 -8.17 22.46 4.45
N PHE A 68 -9.38 22.62 4.95
CA PHE A 68 -10.46 23.38 4.31
C PHE A 68 -10.10 24.84 3.99
N SER A 69 -9.14 25.43 4.70
CA SER A 69 -8.74 26.83 4.55
C SER A 69 -7.94 27.13 3.27
N VAL A 70 -7.67 26.11 2.42
CA VAL A 70 -6.95 26.34 1.17
C VAL A 70 -7.83 27.10 0.16
N THR A 71 -7.21 28.02 -0.60
CA THR A 71 -7.90 28.72 -1.68
C THR A 71 -8.20 27.74 -2.83
N THR A 72 -9.42 27.72 -3.33
CA THR A 72 -9.83 26.81 -4.42
C THR A 72 -9.87 27.53 -5.78
N PRO A 73 -9.48 26.87 -6.90
CA PRO A 73 -8.88 25.52 -6.94
C PRO A 73 -7.48 25.51 -6.30
N PHE A 74 -7.21 24.49 -5.51
CA PHE A 74 -5.91 24.29 -4.88
C PHE A 74 -5.13 23.21 -5.62
N TYR A 75 -3.85 23.46 -5.88
CA TYR A 75 -2.89 22.48 -6.40
C TYR A 75 -1.70 22.41 -5.46
N GLY A 76 -1.58 21.31 -4.75
CA GLY A 76 -0.48 21.06 -3.83
C GLY A 76 0.46 19.98 -4.34
N LEU A 77 1.72 20.31 -4.60
CA LEU A 77 2.72 19.29 -4.94
C LEU A 77 2.84 18.27 -3.81
N ILE A 78 2.56 17.00 -4.09
CA ILE A 78 2.77 15.88 -3.15
C ILE A 78 4.25 15.51 -3.13
N GLY A 79 4.87 15.39 -4.30
CA GLY A 79 6.26 15.08 -4.51
C GLY A 79 6.53 14.66 -5.95
N THR A 80 7.77 14.26 -6.21
CA THR A 80 8.21 13.79 -7.53
C THR A 80 8.43 12.28 -7.47
N ILE A 81 7.82 11.56 -8.40
CA ILE A 81 8.06 10.13 -8.61
C ILE A 81 9.18 9.99 -9.63
N PRO A 82 10.27 9.25 -9.32
CA PRO A 82 11.39 9.12 -10.24
C PRO A 82 11.06 8.27 -11.46
N ALA A 83 11.73 8.54 -12.58
CA ALA A 83 11.65 7.74 -13.78
C ALA A 83 11.97 6.25 -13.49
N GLY A 84 11.23 5.34 -14.11
CA GLY A 84 11.34 3.90 -13.90
C GLY A 84 10.51 3.35 -12.73
N ALA A 85 9.98 4.21 -11.86
CA ALA A 85 9.11 3.79 -10.78
C ALA A 85 7.75 3.30 -11.29
N ILE A 86 7.13 2.41 -10.52
CA ILE A 86 5.75 1.92 -10.73
C ILE A 86 4.92 2.35 -9.55
N VAL A 87 3.88 3.15 -9.79
CA VAL A 87 2.90 3.51 -8.76
C VAL A 87 2.05 2.28 -8.45
N THR A 88 1.90 1.95 -7.18
CA THR A 88 1.17 0.76 -6.74
C THR A 88 -0.24 1.09 -6.27
N HIS A 89 -0.39 2.20 -5.56
CA HIS A 89 -1.69 2.67 -5.06
C HIS A 89 -1.56 4.08 -4.48
N VAL A 90 -2.72 4.69 -4.24
CA VAL A 90 -2.85 5.96 -3.52
C VAL A 90 -3.78 5.75 -2.33
N ASP A 91 -3.32 6.12 -1.14
CA ASP A 91 -4.16 6.18 0.05
C ASP A 91 -4.64 7.61 0.26
N VAL A 92 -5.95 7.79 0.38
CA VAL A 92 -6.57 9.04 0.78
C VAL A 92 -7.22 8.88 2.14
N VAL A 93 -6.80 9.69 3.10
CA VAL A 93 -7.35 9.71 4.45
C VAL A 93 -8.10 11.02 4.65
N ILE A 94 -9.42 10.95 4.76
CA ILE A 94 -10.25 12.08 5.21
C ILE A 94 -10.31 12.02 6.73
N SER A 95 -9.57 12.89 7.39
CA SER A 95 -9.52 12.95 8.86
C SER A 95 -10.58 13.87 9.46
N THR A 96 -11.08 14.82 8.66
CA THR A 96 -12.23 15.66 8.96
C THR A 96 -13.01 15.85 7.68
N ALA A 97 -14.31 15.55 7.71
CA ALA A 97 -15.20 15.72 6.57
C ALA A 97 -15.21 17.16 6.05
N PHE A 98 -15.25 17.33 4.73
CA PHE A 98 -15.39 18.63 4.10
C PHE A 98 -16.88 19.00 3.98
N ASP A 99 -17.21 20.25 4.25
CA ASP A 99 -18.58 20.73 4.40
C ASP A 99 -18.93 21.90 3.46
N ALA A 100 -18.23 22.03 2.31
CA ALA A 100 -18.59 23.04 1.34
C ALA A 100 -20.03 22.88 0.84
N GLY A 101 -20.68 24.02 0.52
CA GLY A 101 -22.13 24.09 0.36
C GLY A 101 -22.71 23.28 -0.80
N THR A 102 -21.93 22.92 -1.83
CA THR A 102 -22.45 22.17 -3.00
C THR A 102 -21.56 20.99 -3.34
N THR A 103 -20.27 21.18 -3.63
CA THR A 103 -19.35 20.10 -3.98
C THR A 103 -18.03 20.25 -3.26
N ASN A 104 -17.44 19.09 -2.94
CA ASN A 104 -16.05 18.94 -2.59
C ASN A 104 -15.47 17.91 -3.56
N VAL A 105 -14.33 18.17 -4.15
CA VAL A 105 -13.69 17.27 -5.11
C VAL A 105 -12.19 17.20 -4.82
N PHE A 106 -11.72 15.99 -4.62
CA PHE A 106 -10.34 15.65 -4.29
C PHE A 106 -9.77 14.75 -5.37
N LEU A 107 -8.73 15.20 -6.06
CA LEU A 107 -8.10 14.47 -7.15
C LEU A 107 -6.60 14.34 -6.87
N VAL A 108 -5.98 13.29 -7.39
CA VAL A 108 -4.52 13.09 -7.36
C VAL A 108 -4.05 12.72 -8.75
N GLY A 109 -3.09 13.49 -9.26
CA GLY A 109 -2.54 13.28 -10.59
C GLY A 109 -1.42 14.27 -10.91
N THR A 110 -1.24 14.55 -12.19
CA THR A 110 -0.29 15.56 -12.69
C THR A 110 -0.97 16.90 -12.92
N LEU A 111 -0.21 17.95 -13.25
CA LEU A 111 -0.82 19.23 -13.64
C LEU A 111 -1.61 19.14 -14.95
N THR A 112 -1.20 18.27 -15.86
CA THR A 112 -1.85 18.07 -17.17
C THR A 112 -2.99 17.06 -17.12
N ASP A 113 -2.97 16.16 -16.13
CA ASP A 113 -3.95 15.11 -15.89
C ASP A 113 -4.21 14.99 -14.38
N PRO A 114 -5.05 15.88 -13.82
CA PRO A 114 -5.18 16.01 -12.37
C PRO A 114 -5.87 14.85 -11.67
N ASP A 115 -6.56 13.99 -12.37
CA ASP A 115 -7.32 12.82 -11.94
C ASP A 115 -6.67 11.48 -12.34
N HIS A 116 -5.40 11.52 -12.74
CA HIS A 116 -4.67 10.35 -13.24
C HIS A 116 -4.65 9.17 -12.25
N TYR A 117 -4.43 9.43 -10.96
CA TYR A 117 -4.32 8.40 -9.92
C TYR A 117 -5.57 8.27 -9.05
N VAL A 118 -6.25 9.39 -8.76
CA VAL A 118 -7.51 9.43 -8.01
C VAL A 118 -8.48 10.30 -8.76
N ASP A 119 -9.54 9.66 -9.26
CA ASP A 119 -10.57 10.28 -10.09
C ASP A 119 -11.73 10.81 -9.23
N ILE A 120 -12.60 11.61 -9.87
CA ILE A 120 -13.82 12.09 -9.26
C ILE A 120 -14.75 10.93 -8.89
N GLY A 121 -15.15 10.86 -7.63
CA GLY A 121 -16.00 9.79 -7.11
C GLY A 121 -15.25 8.60 -6.48
N ASP A 122 -13.92 8.53 -6.60
CA ASP A 122 -13.13 7.55 -5.85
C ASP A 122 -13.13 7.85 -4.34
N VAL A 123 -13.31 9.12 -3.98
CA VAL A 123 -13.29 9.61 -2.61
C VAL A 123 -14.63 10.27 -2.28
N ASP A 124 -15.20 9.93 -1.12
CA ASP A 124 -16.31 10.71 -0.53
C ASP A 124 -15.73 11.66 0.52
N GLU A 125 -15.55 12.91 0.12
CA GLU A 125 -14.94 13.95 0.95
C GLU A 125 -15.82 14.36 2.12
N THR A 126 -17.09 13.98 2.12
CA THR A 126 -18.07 14.30 3.18
C THR A 126 -18.04 13.29 4.33
N LEU A 127 -17.27 12.21 4.19
CA LEU A 127 -17.14 11.14 5.19
C LEU A 127 -15.70 11.04 5.70
N VAL A 128 -15.55 10.90 7.01
CA VAL A 128 -14.26 10.51 7.62
C VAL A 128 -13.97 9.06 7.24
N SER A 129 -12.91 8.83 6.48
CA SER A 129 -12.62 7.53 5.88
C SER A 129 -11.14 7.40 5.51
N THR A 130 -10.73 6.16 5.26
CA THR A 130 -9.48 5.84 4.57
C THR A 130 -9.83 5.06 3.31
N ILE A 131 -9.44 5.58 2.17
CA ILE A 131 -9.72 5.03 0.85
C ILE A 131 -8.39 4.60 0.24
N HIS A 132 -8.39 3.40 -0.30
CA HIS A 132 -7.26 2.81 -1.00
C HIS A 132 -7.63 2.71 -2.48
N VAL A 133 -7.03 3.57 -3.29
CA VAL A 133 -7.22 3.54 -4.75
C VAL A 133 -6.06 2.76 -5.35
N ALA A 134 -6.36 1.54 -5.83
CA ALA A 134 -5.37 0.71 -6.50
C ALA A 134 -5.03 1.31 -7.86
N ASP A 135 -3.73 1.48 -8.14
CA ASP A 135 -3.29 1.95 -9.44
C ASP A 135 -3.21 0.82 -10.47
N LYS A 136 -3.15 1.22 -11.73
CA LYS A 136 -3.07 0.31 -12.89
C LYS A 136 -1.70 -0.33 -13.07
N GLY A 137 -0.73 -0.03 -12.19
CA GLY A 137 0.64 -0.54 -12.26
C GLY A 137 1.45 0.09 -13.40
N GLU A 138 1.12 1.31 -13.78
CA GLU A 138 1.79 2.02 -14.86
C GLU A 138 3.20 2.46 -14.45
N GLN A 139 4.18 2.24 -15.33
CA GLN A 139 5.54 2.68 -15.10
C GLN A 139 5.71 4.15 -15.52
N VAL A 140 6.23 4.95 -14.60
CA VAL A 140 6.57 6.36 -14.85
C VAL A 140 7.85 6.41 -15.70
N THR A 141 7.78 7.00 -16.89
CA THR A 141 8.90 6.99 -17.85
C THR A 141 9.88 8.16 -17.67
N VAL A 142 9.44 9.22 -17.02
CA VAL A 142 10.24 10.42 -16.69
C VAL A 142 9.95 10.85 -15.25
N ASP A 143 10.83 11.62 -14.63
CA ASP A 143 10.54 12.20 -13.32
C ASP A 143 9.24 12.99 -13.39
N THR A 144 8.26 12.59 -12.58
CA THR A 144 6.88 13.08 -12.66
C THR A 144 6.45 13.70 -11.35
N ASP A 145 6.12 14.99 -11.41
CA ASP A 145 5.54 15.70 -10.29
C ASP A 145 4.06 15.33 -10.12
N VAL A 146 3.72 14.88 -8.91
CA VAL A 146 2.34 14.52 -8.53
C VAL A 146 1.76 15.57 -7.63
N TYR A 147 0.53 15.97 -7.95
CA TYR A 147 -0.21 17.02 -7.26
C TYR A 147 -1.51 16.47 -6.69
N LEU A 148 -1.88 17.03 -5.56
CA LEU A 148 -3.22 16.95 -5.02
C LEU A 148 -3.97 18.18 -5.49
N LYS A 149 -5.14 17.97 -6.11
CA LYS A 149 -6.06 19.04 -6.48
C LYS A 149 -7.30 18.97 -5.60
N TYR A 150 -7.67 20.09 -5.00
CA TYR A 150 -8.93 20.23 -4.28
C TYR A 150 -9.75 21.38 -4.86
N THR A 151 -11.03 21.11 -5.14
CA THR A 151 -12.00 22.12 -5.59
C THR A 151 -13.26 22.01 -4.77
N GLN A 152 -13.88 23.17 -4.51
CA GLN A 152 -15.17 23.26 -3.84
C GLN A 152 -16.06 24.27 -4.54
N THR A 153 -17.37 24.08 -4.43
CA THR A 153 -18.38 25.03 -4.97
C THR A 153 -19.48 25.29 -3.93
N GLY A 154 -20.20 26.39 -4.13
CA GLY A 154 -21.23 26.85 -3.19
C GLY A 154 -20.64 27.67 -2.06
N GLY A 155 -21.16 27.51 -0.84
CA GLY A 155 -20.58 28.12 0.35
C GLY A 155 -19.21 27.57 0.66
N ALA A 156 -18.27 28.40 1.09
CA ALA A 156 -16.93 27.96 1.48
C ALA A 156 -16.99 26.94 2.61
N ALA A 157 -16.14 25.92 2.56
CA ALA A 157 -16.01 24.96 3.64
C ALA A 157 -15.58 25.63 4.94
N THR A 158 -16.13 25.17 6.05
CA THR A 158 -15.78 25.59 7.41
C THR A 158 -15.01 24.49 8.17
N ALA A 159 -15.07 23.27 7.66
CA ALA A 159 -14.33 22.10 8.13
C ALA A 159 -13.78 21.29 6.95
N GLY A 160 -12.81 20.45 7.23
CA GLY A 160 -12.21 19.52 6.28
C GLY A 160 -10.71 19.37 6.47
N ALA A 161 -10.25 18.15 6.48
CA ALA A 161 -8.82 17.82 6.47
C ALA A 161 -8.61 16.45 5.80
N ALA A 162 -7.64 16.40 4.90
CA ALA A 162 -7.30 15.18 4.18
C ALA A 162 -5.78 15.04 3.99
N ARG A 163 -5.36 13.80 3.78
CA ARG A 163 -3.99 13.45 3.42
C ARG A 163 -4.00 12.48 2.24
N ALA A 164 -3.24 12.77 1.21
CA ALA A 164 -2.94 11.82 0.15
C ALA A 164 -1.52 11.26 0.34
N THR A 165 -1.37 9.96 0.11
CA THR A 165 -0.08 9.27 0.09
C THR A 165 -0.01 8.42 -1.16
N VAL A 166 0.98 8.69 -2.01
CA VAL A 166 1.23 7.93 -3.24
C VAL A 166 2.37 6.95 -2.97
N TRP A 167 2.09 5.67 -3.18
CA TRP A 167 3.04 4.58 -2.98
C TRP A 167 3.59 4.09 -4.31
N TYR A 168 4.89 3.88 -4.37
CA TYR A 168 5.55 3.39 -5.57
C TYR A 168 6.73 2.48 -5.24
N VAL A 169 7.15 1.67 -6.21
CA VAL A 169 8.34 0.84 -6.15
C VAL A 169 9.24 1.17 -7.33
N ILE A 170 10.56 1.07 -7.14
CA ILE A 170 11.52 1.18 -8.23
C ILE A 170 12.03 -0.24 -8.50
N PRO A 171 11.68 -0.85 -9.65
CA PRO A 171 12.18 -2.17 -10.00
C PRO A 171 13.72 -2.19 -10.05
N PRO A 172 14.37 -3.28 -9.67
CA PRO A 172 15.81 -3.43 -9.84
C PRO A 172 16.17 -3.38 -11.33
N SER A 173 17.24 -2.65 -11.63
CA SER A 173 17.80 -2.53 -12.99
C SER A 173 18.59 -3.77 -13.39
#